data_80642b987b434fdbdd8e0388a09a13c4
#
_entry.id   80642b987b434fdbdd8e0388a09a13c4
#
_cell.length_a   1.000
_cell.length_b   1.000
_cell.length_c   1.000
_cell.angle_alpha   90.00
_cell.angle_beta   90.00
_cell.angle_gamma   90.00
#
_symmetry.space_group_name_H-M   'P 1'
#
loop_
_entity.id
_entity.type
_entity.pdbx_description
1 polymer ?
#
loop_
_entity_poly.entity_id
_entity_poly.type
_entity_poly.pdbx_seq_one_letter_code
_entity_poly.pdbx_strand_id
1 'polypeptide(L)'
;TAVALMYGFLKGFYPLVDFYIPDRYKEGYGISDRGVRYAAENGFSLVIALDCGIKAMDKVQLALELGVDFIICDHHTPGDELPKAVAVLDPKRADCNYPYKELSGCGVGFKLIQAYAKAHQLEESSLYAYLDLVVVSIAADIVPITGENRILAYYGLDRINNTPRPGLKALILLAKLEKDIQITEIVFKIGPRINASGRLEHAKASVELLI
;
A
#
# COMPACT_ATOMS: atom_id res chain seq x y z
N THR A 1 3.43 -4.00 -1.72
CA THR A 1 4.15 -2.76 -1.33
C THR A 1 3.36 -1.93 -0.32
N ALA A 2 2.10 -1.57 -0.58
CA ALA A 2 1.30 -0.69 0.27
C ALA A 2 1.15 -1.21 1.72
N VAL A 3 0.92 -2.51 1.90
CA VAL A 3 0.86 -3.14 3.24
C VAL A 3 2.20 -3.06 3.96
N ALA A 4 3.32 -3.34 3.26
CA ALA A 4 4.65 -3.24 3.85
C ALA A 4 4.98 -1.80 4.30
N LEU A 5 4.57 -0.80 3.49
CA LEU A 5 4.71 0.61 3.83
C LEU A 5 3.94 0.96 5.11
N MET A 6 2.66 0.65 5.17
CA MET A 6 1.81 1.03 6.29
C MET A 6 2.18 0.26 7.56
N TYR A 7 2.39 -1.05 7.45
CA TYR A 7 2.81 -1.88 8.59
C TYR A 7 4.17 -1.42 9.14
N GLY A 8 5.16 -1.22 8.26
CA GLY A 8 6.48 -0.75 8.67
C GLY A 8 6.45 0.60 9.38
N PHE A 9 5.58 1.51 8.93
CA PHE A 9 5.39 2.80 9.59
C PHE A 9 4.71 2.64 10.96
N LEU A 10 3.55 1.99 11.01
CA LEU A 10 2.76 1.88 12.22
C LEU A 10 3.45 1.05 13.31
N LYS A 11 4.23 0.03 12.93
CA LYS A 11 4.96 -0.82 13.88
C LYS A 11 5.97 -0.05 14.74
N GLY A 12 6.43 1.10 14.25
CA GLY A 12 7.28 2.01 15.02
C GLY A 12 6.56 2.71 16.19
N PHE A 13 5.23 2.77 16.18
CA PHE A 13 4.43 3.51 17.16
C PHE A 13 3.46 2.61 17.94
N TYR A 14 2.97 1.52 17.31
CA TYR A 14 1.97 0.64 17.90
C TYR A 14 2.48 -0.79 17.96
N PRO A 15 2.59 -1.38 19.15
CA PRO A 15 3.01 -2.79 19.29
C PRO A 15 1.95 -3.76 18.74
N LEU A 16 0.66 -3.42 18.87
CA LEU A 16 -0.49 -4.25 18.47
C LEU A 16 -0.92 -3.93 17.03
N VAL A 17 0.00 -4.12 16.10
CA VAL A 17 -0.24 -4.00 14.66
C VAL A 17 0.08 -5.33 14.01
N ASP A 18 -0.82 -5.78 13.15
CA ASP A 18 -0.62 -6.96 12.30
C ASP A 18 -1.06 -6.64 10.86
N PHE A 19 -0.82 -7.57 9.94
CA PHE A 19 -1.28 -7.44 8.56
C PHE A 19 -1.87 -8.74 8.05
N TYR A 20 -2.86 -8.58 7.19
CA TYR A 20 -3.54 -9.68 6.52
C TYR A 20 -3.43 -9.50 5.01
N ILE A 21 -3.05 -10.57 4.31
CA ILE A 21 -3.04 -10.62 2.85
C ILE A 21 -3.98 -11.76 2.43
N PRO A 22 -5.09 -11.45 1.76
CA PRO A 22 -6.02 -12.47 1.28
C PRO A 22 -5.36 -13.44 0.31
N ASP A 23 -5.67 -14.73 0.44
CA ASP A 23 -5.30 -15.74 -0.55
C ASP A 23 -6.11 -15.50 -1.82
N ARG A 24 -5.43 -15.07 -2.88
CA ARG A 24 -6.06 -14.67 -4.15
C ARG A 24 -6.90 -15.78 -4.80
N TYR A 25 -6.56 -17.04 -4.57
CA TYR A 25 -7.26 -18.19 -5.14
C TYR A 25 -8.45 -18.63 -4.30
N LYS A 26 -8.36 -18.52 -2.97
CA LYS A 26 -9.40 -18.96 -2.04
C LYS A 26 -10.36 -17.85 -1.63
N GLU A 27 -9.88 -16.61 -1.58
CA GLU A 27 -10.60 -15.47 -1.01
C GLU A 27 -10.93 -14.39 -2.07
N GLY A 28 -10.27 -14.43 -3.23
CA GLY A 28 -10.42 -13.42 -4.28
C GLY A 28 -9.47 -12.24 -4.10
N TYR A 29 -9.76 -11.16 -4.84
CA TYR A 29 -8.99 -9.93 -4.81
C TYR A 29 -9.65 -8.91 -3.89
N GLY A 30 -8.83 -8.12 -3.18
CA GLY A 30 -9.28 -7.04 -2.32
C GLY A 30 -9.62 -7.50 -0.89
N ILE A 31 -10.59 -6.85 -0.25
CA ILE A 31 -11.03 -7.18 1.10
C ILE A 31 -11.83 -8.49 1.07
N SER A 32 -11.50 -9.44 1.95
CA SER A 32 -12.19 -10.72 2.07
C SER A 32 -12.98 -10.83 3.38
N ASP A 33 -14.08 -11.62 3.38
CA ASP A 33 -14.83 -11.94 4.59
C ASP A 33 -13.94 -12.57 5.66
N ARG A 34 -13.01 -13.43 5.23
CA ARG A 34 -12.07 -14.08 6.13
C ARG A 34 -11.13 -13.06 6.79
N GLY A 35 -10.65 -12.08 6.04
CA GLY A 35 -9.82 -10.99 6.58
C GLY A 35 -10.57 -10.13 7.58
N VAL A 36 -11.84 -9.81 7.31
CA VAL A 36 -12.72 -9.09 8.26
C VAL A 36 -12.95 -9.88 9.54
N ARG A 37 -13.28 -11.17 9.42
CA ARG A 37 -13.48 -12.05 10.58
C ARG A 37 -12.18 -12.25 11.37
N TYR A 38 -11.05 -12.41 10.68
CA TYR A 38 -9.75 -12.48 11.32
C TYR A 38 -9.50 -11.26 12.21
N ALA A 39 -9.79 -10.06 11.71
CA ALA A 39 -9.63 -8.84 12.50
C ALA A 39 -10.51 -8.87 13.76
N ALA A 40 -11.80 -9.18 13.63
CA ALA A 40 -12.73 -9.24 14.74
C ALA A 40 -12.34 -10.31 15.77
N GLU A 41 -12.03 -11.54 15.33
CA GLU A 41 -11.67 -12.68 16.18
C GLU A 41 -10.37 -12.47 16.96
N ASN A 42 -9.45 -11.65 16.41
CA ASN A 42 -8.18 -11.30 17.08
C ASN A 42 -8.22 -9.95 17.82
N GLY A 43 -9.41 -9.36 17.97
CA GLY A 43 -9.61 -8.15 18.78
C GLY A 43 -9.09 -6.87 18.14
N PHE A 44 -8.90 -6.85 16.83
CA PHE A 44 -8.59 -5.62 16.11
C PHE A 44 -9.86 -4.80 15.92
N SER A 45 -9.81 -3.53 16.31
CA SER A 45 -10.92 -2.58 16.18
C SER A 45 -10.87 -1.76 14.89
N LEU A 46 -9.74 -1.79 14.17
CA LEU A 46 -9.54 -1.00 12.96
C LEU A 46 -8.77 -1.81 11.91
N VAL A 47 -9.26 -1.77 10.69
CA VAL A 47 -8.57 -2.25 9.49
C VAL A 47 -8.26 -1.08 8.55
N ILE A 48 -7.03 -0.99 8.08
CA ILE A 48 -6.65 -0.06 7.02
C ILE A 48 -6.51 -0.87 5.72
N ALA A 49 -7.48 -0.74 4.84
CA ALA A 49 -7.43 -1.34 3.51
C ALA A 49 -6.54 -0.50 2.59
N LEU A 50 -5.63 -1.15 1.88
CA LEU A 50 -4.61 -0.50 1.08
C LEU A 50 -4.64 -1.02 -0.35
N ASP A 51 -4.73 -0.11 -1.31
CA ASP A 51 -4.77 -0.42 -2.74
C ASP A 51 -6.00 -1.25 -3.15
N CYS A 52 -7.06 -1.17 -2.36
CA CYS A 52 -8.33 -1.84 -2.58
C CYS A 52 -9.42 -1.30 -1.64
N GLY A 53 -10.67 -1.66 -1.93
CA GLY A 53 -11.76 -1.47 -0.99
C GLY A 53 -12.78 -0.43 -1.38
N ILE A 54 -12.52 0.43 -2.37
CA ILE A 54 -13.44 1.51 -2.78
C ILE A 54 -14.83 0.99 -3.21
N LYS A 55 -14.94 -0.28 -3.59
CA LYS A 55 -16.19 -0.94 -3.99
C LYS A 55 -16.62 -2.06 -3.02
N ALA A 56 -15.98 -2.21 -1.88
CA ALA A 56 -16.21 -3.32 -0.96
C ALA A 56 -17.32 -3.02 0.06
N MET A 57 -18.52 -2.66 -0.43
CA MET A 57 -19.66 -2.23 0.39
C MET A 57 -20.07 -3.32 1.40
N ASP A 58 -20.21 -4.56 0.93
CA ASP A 58 -20.62 -5.72 1.72
C ASP A 58 -19.60 -6.09 2.80
N LYS A 59 -18.31 -5.96 2.48
CA LYS A 59 -17.22 -6.28 3.42
C LYS A 59 -17.11 -5.25 4.54
N VAL A 60 -17.26 -3.97 4.20
CA VAL A 60 -17.28 -2.90 5.19
C VAL A 60 -18.55 -2.99 6.07
N GLN A 61 -19.68 -3.36 5.47
CA GLN A 61 -20.92 -3.59 6.25
C GLN A 61 -20.74 -4.77 7.23
N LEU A 62 -20.17 -5.88 6.78
CA LEU A 62 -19.85 -7.02 7.66
C LEU A 62 -18.90 -6.60 8.81
N ALA A 63 -17.91 -5.76 8.51
CA ALA A 63 -16.98 -5.28 9.52
C ALA A 63 -17.68 -4.44 10.59
N LEU A 64 -18.57 -3.53 10.20
CA LEU A 64 -19.37 -2.73 11.13
C LEU A 64 -20.22 -3.61 12.03
N GLU A 65 -20.85 -4.67 11.50
CA GLU A 65 -21.62 -5.64 12.27
C GLU A 65 -20.80 -6.41 13.31
N LEU A 66 -19.50 -6.59 12.99
CA LEU A 66 -18.52 -7.24 13.88
C LEU A 66 -17.76 -6.26 14.79
N GLY A 67 -18.10 -4.96 14.76
CA GLY A 67 -17.45 -3.94 15.58
C GLY A 67 -16.04 -3.57 15.13
N VAL A 68 -15.74 -3.72 13.83
CA VAL A 68 -14.44 -3.37 13.24
C VAL A 68 -14.61 -2.19 12.29
N ASP A 69 -13.90 -1.12 12.56
CA ASP A 69 -13.85 0.06 11.72
C ASP A 69 -12.92 -0.12 10.51
N PHE A 70 -13.18 0.64 9.44
CA PHE A 70 -12.34 0.66 8.24
C PHE A 70 -11.84 2.06 7.89
N ILE A 71 -10.57 2.15 7.50
CA ILE A 71 -10.02 3.23 6.69
C ILE A 71 -9.66 2.62 5.32
N ILE A 72 -10.13 3.23 4.24
CA ILE A 72 -9.85 2.78 2.87
C ILE A 72 -8.87 3.76 2.23
N CYS A 73 -7.73 3.24 1.76
CA CYS A 73 -6.75 3.96 0.95
C CYS A 73 -6.69 3.31 -0.43
N ASP A 74 -7.42 3.84 -1.38
CA ASP A 74 -7.58 3.26 -2.71
C ASP A 74 -7.37 4.31 -3.81
N HIS A 75 -7.15 3.87 -5.04
CA HIS A 75 -6.96 4.71 -6.22
C HIS A 75 -7.76 4.22 -7.43
N HIS A 76 -8.55 3.17 -7.26
CA HIS A 76 -9.43 2.66 -8.29
C HIS A 76 -10.65 3.57 -8.48
N THR A 77 -11.28 3.51 -9.64
CA THR A 77 -12.50 4.30 -9.89
C THR A 77 -13.62 3.88 -8.95
N PRO A 78 -14.17 4.81 -8.16
CA PRO A 78 -15.30 4.53 -7.27
C PRO A 78 -16.54 4.01 -8.01
N GLY A 79 -17.46 3.38 -7.28
CA GLY A 79 -18.82 3.13 -7.73
C GLY A 79 -19.73 4.33 -7.50
N ASP A 80 -21.04 4.12 -7.70
CA ASP A 80 -22.08 5.16 -7.43
C ASP A 80 -22.20 5.49 -5.95
N GLU A 81 -21.92 4.52 -5.08
CA GLU A 81 -21.90 4.67 -3.64
C GLU A 81 -20.53 4.34 -3.05
N LEU A 82 -20.23 4.94 -1.91
CA LEU A 82 -18.99 4.66 -1.16
C LEU A 82 -19.25 3.73 0.02
N PRO A 83 -18.30 2.87 0.39
CA PRO A 83 -18.39 2.07 1.60
C PRO A 83 -18.54 2.97 2.85
N LYS A 84 -19.34 2.52 3.82
CA LYS A 84 -19.54 3.20 5.11
C LYS A 84 -18.37 3.02 6.05
N ALA A 85 -17.17 3.34 5.56
CA ALA A 85 -15.94 3.33 6.35
C ALA A 85 -15.79 4.63 7.14
N VAL A 86 -14.99 4.60 8.21
CA VAL A 86 -14.66 5.79 9.03
C VAL A 86 -13.98 6.86 8.16
N ALA A 87 -13.13 6.43 7.23
CA ALA A 87 -12.53 7.32 6.24
C ALA A 87 -12.30 6.58 4.92
N VAL A 88 -12.51 7.30 3.82
CA VAL A 88 -12.23 6.82 2.46
C VAL A 88 -11.31 7.82 1.78
N LEU A 89 -10.05 7.44 1.64
CA LEU A 89 -9.04 8.21 0.92
C LEU A 89 -8.91 7.65 -0.49
N ASP A 90 -9.47 8.38 -1.43
CA ASP A 90 -9.35 8.09 -2.85
C ASP A 90 -9.41 9.40 -3.63
N PRO A 91 -8.34 9.77 -4.36
CA PRO A 91 -8.30 11.02 -5.11
C PRO A 91 -9.32 11.07 -6.25
N LYS A 92 -9.80 9.92 -6.74
CA LYS A 92 -10.75 9.83 -7.86
C LYS A 92 -12.22 9.96 -7.45
N ARG A 93 -12.53 10.09 -6.17
CA ARG A 93 -13.88 10.39 -5.71
C ARG A 93 -14.36 11.73 -6.30
N ALA A 94 -15.62 11.80 -6.67
CA ALA A 94 -16.21 13.01 -7.25
C ALA A 94 -16.19 14.22 -6.29
N ASP A 95 -16.31 13.97 -4.98
CA ASP A 95 -16.27 14.97 -3.91
C ASP A 95 -14.85 15.28 -3.39
N CYS A 96 -13.83 14.62 -3.92
CA CYS A 96 -12.45 14.83 -3.49
C CYS A 96 -11.80 15.99 -4.25
N ASN A 97 -11.32 16.99 -3.50
CA ASN A 97 -10.62 18.16 -4.06
C ASN A 97 -9.09 17.97 -4.13
N TYR A 98 -8.58 16.75 -3.88
CA TYR A 98 -7.15 16.51 -4.02
C TYR A 98 -6.70 16.76 -5.46
N PRO A 99 -5.65 17.60 -5.68
CA PRO A 99 -5.36 18.11 -7.01
C PRO A 99 -4.81 17.06 -8.00
N TYR A 100 -4.18 16.00 -7.48
CA TYR A 100 -3.59 14.94 -8.30
C TYR A 100 -4.37 13.63 -8.17
N LYS A 101 -4.99 13.18 -9.27
CA LYS A 101 -5.92 12.04 -9.27
C LYS A 101 -5.25 10.69 -9.54
N GLU A 102 -4.01 10.67 -9.99
CA GLU A 102 -3.33 9.49 -10.52
C GLU A 102 -2.31 8.88 -9.53
N LEU A 103 -2.47 9.09 -8.23
CA LEU A 103 -1.65 8.41 -7.23
C LEU A 103 -1.79 6.88 -7.36
N SER A 104 -0.70 6.14 -7.13
CA SER A 104 -0.78 4.68 -6.95
C SER A 104 -1.42 4.33 -5.61
N GLY A 105 -1.91 3.09 -5.43
CA GLY A 105 -2.50 2.66 -4.17
C GLY A 105 -1.56 2.82 -2.98
N CYS A 106 -0.27 2.48 -3.15
CA CYS A 106 0.77 2.77 -2.15
C CYS A 106 0.98 4.28 -1.93
N GLY A 107 0.86 5.09 -3.00
CA GLY A 107 0.92 6.54 -2.92
C GLY A 107 -0.19 7.12 -2.05
N VAL A 108 -1.42 6.63 -2.17
CA VAL A 108 -2.53 7.03 -1.29
C VAL A 108 -2.26 6.64 0.16
N GLY A 109 -1.77 5.41 0.41
CA GLY A 109 -1.33 5.00 1.75
C GLY A 109 -0.23 5.90 2.31
N PHE A 110 0.71 6.32 1.47
CA PHE A 110 1.77 7.26 1.86
C PHE A 110 1.21 8.64 2.23
N LYS A 111 0.14 9.12 1.57
CA LYS A 111 -0.53 10.37 1.97
C LYS A 111 -1.17 10.27 3.36
N LEU A 112 -1.73 9.11 3.72
CA LEU A 112 -2.21 8.88 5.08
C LEU A 112 -1.07 8.97 6.10
N ILE A 113 0.08 8.35 5.82
CA ILE A 113 1.28 8.43 6.65
C ILE A 113 1.76 9.88 6.79
N GLN A 114 1.80 10.64 5.70
CA GLN A 114 2.18 12.07 5.75
C GLN A 114 1.23 12.90 6.62
N ALA A 115 -0.09 12.66 6.48
CA ALA A 115 -1.08 13.35 7.30
C ALA A 115 -0.94 13.00 8.79
N TYR A 116 -0.70 11.73 9.10
CA TYR A 116 -0.42 11.27 10.47
C TYR A 116 0.85 11.92 11.03
N ALA A 117 1.94 11.88 10.28
CA ALA A 117 3.21 12.45 10.69
C ALA A 117 3.08 13.96 10.99
N LYS A 118 2.37 14.69 10.12
CA LYS A 118 2.10 16.12 10.32
C LYS A 118 1.27 16.37 11.58
N ALA A 119 0.20 15.59 11.79
CA ALA A 119 -0.66 15.73 12.96
C ALA A 119 0.07 15.44 14.28
N HIS A 120 1.04 14.53 14.26
CA HIS A 120 1.85 14.14 15.42
C HIS A 120 3.23 14.81 15.48
N GLN A 121 3.48 15.80 14.62
CA GLN A 121 4.74 16.57 14.58
C GLN A 121 5.98 15.68 14.40
N LEU A 122 5.84 14.58 13.65
CA LEU A 122 6.97 13.73 13.30
C LEU A 122 7.80 14.39 12.20
N GLU A 123 9.09 14.09 12.19
CA GLU A 123 10.01 14.64 11.20
C GLU A 123 9.73 14.05 9.80
N GLU A 124 9.43 14.93 8.83
CA GLU A 124 9.08 14.50 7.45
C GLU A 124 10.23 13.74 6.78
N SER A 125 11.47 14.03 7.10
CA SER A 125 12.65 13.33 6.56
C SER A 125 12.62 11.82 6.85
N SER A 126 12.02 11.41 7.97
CA SER A 126 11.85 9.99 8.33
C SER A 126 10.98 9.22 7.33
N LEU A 127 10.07 9.93 6.64
CA LEU A 127 9.16 9.32 5.67
C LEU A 127 9.85 8.97 4.34
N TYR A 128 10.98 9.61 4.03
CA TYR A 128 11.71 9.32 2.79
C TYR A 128 12.19 7.88 2.71
N ALA A 129 12.35 7.22 3.85
CA ALA A 129 12.69 5.80 3.89
C ALA A 129 11.67 4.89 3.19
N TYR A 130 10.42 5.35 3.04
CA TYR A 130 9.34 4.56 2.44
C TYR A 130 9.13 4.83 0.94
N LEU A 131 9.83 5.82 0.37
CA LEU A 131 9.65 6.18 -1.04
C LEU A 131 10.13 5.10 -2.01
N ASP A 132 11.02 4.21 -1.58
CA ASP A 132 11.41 3.02 -2.34
C ASP A 132 10.23 2.06 -2.58
N LEU A 133 9.30 1.91 -1.62
CA LEU A 133 8.06 1.14 -1.81
C LEU A 133 7.05 1.88 -2.69
N VAL A 134 6.97 3.20 -2.54
CA VAL A 134 6.05 4.02 -3.33
C VAL A 134 6.43 3.97 -4.82
N VAL A 135 7.71 4.09 -5.17
CA VAL A 135 8.13 4.03 -6.58
C VAL A 135 7.91 2.63 -7.18
N VAL A 136 8.07 1.56 -6.38
CA VAL A 136 7.72 0.21 -6.82
C VAL A 136 6.24 0.09 -7.16
N SER A 137 5.35 0.68 -6.36
CA SER A 137 3.91 0.70 -6.65
C SER A 137 3.60 1.54 -7.90
N ILE A 138 4.16 2.75 -8.01
CA ILE A 138 3.99 3.60 -9.21
C ILE A 138 4.34 2.82 -10.48
N ALA A 139 5.46 2.09 -10.45
CA ALA A 139 5.92 1.29 -11.57
C ALA A 139 5.04 0.06 -11.83
N ALA A 140 4.64 -0.67 -10.78
CA ALA A 140 3.87 -1.91 -10.89
C ALA A 140 2.43 -1.67 -11.34
N ASP A 141 1.81 -0.57 -10.90
CA ASP A 141 0.44 -0.18 -11.26
C ASP A 141 0.38 0.55 -12.60
N ILE A 142 1.54 0.88 -13.20
CA ILE A 142 1.67 1.58 -14.48
C ILE A 142 0.87 2.90 -14.46
N VAL A 143 0.84 3.58 -13.33
CA VAL A 143 0.18 4.89 -13.22
C VAL A 143 1.02 5.98 -13.91
N PRO A 144 0.41 7.09 -14.39
CA PRO A 144 1.13 8.18 -15.05
C PRO A 144 2.24 8.75 -14.16
N ILE A 145 3.46 8.85 -14.72
CA ILE A 145 4.62 9.45 -14.05
C ILE A 145 4.64 10.95 -14.32
N THR A 146 3.60 11.62 -13.90
CA THR A 146 3.41 13.07 -13.99
C THR A 146 3.14 13.65 -12.60
N GLY A 147 3.07 14.96 -12.47
CA GLY A 147 2.69 15.63 -11.24
C GLY A 147 3.39 15.04 -10.00
N GLU A 148 2.61 14.66 -9.00
CA GLU A 148 3.12 14.16 -7.74
C GLU A 148 3.81 12.79 -7.87
N ASN A 149 3.29 11.88 -8.70
CA ASN A 149 3.96 10.60 -8.95
C ASN A 149 5.39 10.78 -9.47
N ARG A 150 5.64 11.80 -10.29
CA ARG A 150 7.00 12.10 -10.78
C ARG A 150 7.94 12.51 -9.64
N ILE A 151 7.44 13.30 -8.70
CA ILE A 151 8.23 13.72 -7.52
C ILE A 151 8.53 12.51 -6.64
N LEU A 152 7.51 11.73 -6.30
CA LEU A 152 7.65 10.52 -5.48
C LEU A 152 8.57 9.49 -6.15
N ALA A 153 8.45 9.32 -7.47
CA ALA A 153 9.30 8.42 -8.23
C ALA A 153 10.77 8.88 -8.27
N TYR A 154 11.01 10.19 -8.40
CA TYR A 154 12.37 10.72 -8.39
C TYR A 154 13.11 10.38 -7.09
N TYR A 155 12.52 10.71 -5.95
CA TYR A 155 13.11 10.39 -4.64
C TYR A 155 13.09 8.89 -4.33
N GLY A 156 12.09 8.16 -4.79
CA GLY A 156 12.03 6.71 -4.64
C GLY A 156 13.12 5.98 -5.43
N LEU A 157 13.42 6.43 -6.65
CA LEU A 157 14.54 5.92 -7.45
C LEU A 157 15.90 6.25 -6.81
N ASP A 158 16.05 7.47 -6.27
CA ASP A 158 17.24 7.83 -5.51
C ASP A 158 17.46 6.87 -4.34
N ARG A 159 16.40 6.56 -3.58
CA ARG A 159 16.45 5.58 -2.49
C ARG A 159 16.84 4.18 -2.98
N ILE A 160 16.23 3.69 -4.05
CA ILE A 160 16.53 2.35 -4.59
C ILE A 160 17.99 2.24 -5.04
N ASN A 161 18.52 3.30 -5.64
CA ASN A 161 19.88 3.29 -6.16
C ASN A 161 20.95 3.48 -5.07
N ASN A 162 20.67 4.25 -4.04
CA ASN A 162 21.67 4.63 -3.04
C ASN A 162 21.53 3.85 -1.73
N THR A 163 20.30 3.69 -1.23
CA THR A 163 20.03 3.10 0.10
C THR A 163 18.77 2.25 0.10
N PRO A 164 18.66 1.22 -0.77
CA PRO A 164 17.49 0.36 -0.82
C PRO A 164 17.32 -0.41 0.48
N ARG A 165 16.08 -0.65 0.88
CA ARG A 165 15.79 -1.57 2.00
C ARG A 165 16.33 -2.98 1.71
N PRO A 166 16.62 -3.79 2.74
CA PRO A 166 17.23 -5.11 2.56
C PRO A 166 16.51 -6.02 1.57
N GLY A 167 15.17 -6.08 1.64
CA GLY A 167 14.37 -6.91 0.74
C GLY A 167 14.41 -6.45 -0.72
N LEU A 168 14.34 -5.14 -0.98
CA LEU A 168 14.51 -4.62 -2.34
C LEU A 168 15.95 -4.84 -2.85
N LYS A 169 16.95 -4.68 -1.99
CA LYS A 169 18.34 -5.00 -2.34
C LYS A 169 18.49 -6.46 -2.76
N ALA A 170 17.87 -7.39 -2.05
CA ALA A 170 17.87 -8.81 -2.42
C ALA A 170 17.20 -9.05 -3.77
N LEU A 171 16.06 -8.40 -4.05
CA LEU A 171 15.36 -8.51 -5.34
C LEU A 171 16.20 -7.92 -6.49
N ILE A 172 16.90 -6.81 -6.25
CA ILE A 172 17.80 -6.18 -7.21
C ILE A 172 18.94 -7.14 -7.58
N LEU A 173 19.56 -7.78 -6.58
CA LEU A 173 20.61 -8.76 -6.79
C LEU A 173 20.10 -9.99 -7.56
N LEU A 174 18.94 -10.54 -7.19
CA LEU A 174 18.30 -11.65 -7.89
C LEU A 174 17.94 -11.30 -9.34
N ALA A 175 17.58 -10.06 -9.59
CA ALA A 175 17.27 -9.55 -10.92
C ALA A 175 18.55 -9.25 -11.74
N LYS A 176 19.74 -9.40 -11.15
CA LYS A 176 21.04 -9.05 -11.74
C LYS A 176 21.05 -7.61 -12.27
N LEU A 177 20.47 -6.68 -11.48
CA LEU A 177 20.49 -5.27 -11.79
C LEU A 177 21.74 -4.63 -11.18
N GLU A 178 22.39 -3.81 -11.98
CA GLU A 178 23.51 -2.97 -11.58
C GLU A 178 23.02 -1.57 -11.17
N LYS A 179 23.93 -0.59 -11.13
CA LYS A 179 23.61 0.81 -10.81
C LYS A 179 22.69 1.44 -11.86
N ASP A 180 22.07 2.56 -11.48
CA ASP A 180 21.20 3.37 -12.33
C ASP A 180 19.88 2.68 -12.70
N ILE A 181 19.28 1.98 -11.73
CA ILE A 181 17.94 1.39 -11.85
C ILE A 181 16.94 2.50 -12.15
N GLN A 182 16.17 2.33 -13.22
CA GLN A 182 15.12 3.23 -13.67
C GLN A 182 13.74 2.58 -13.48
N ILE A 183 12.69 3.33 -13.77
CA ILE A 183 11.32 2.81 -13.69
C ILE A 183 11.12 1.55 -14.52
N THR A 184 11.72 1.49 -15.69
CA THR A 184 11.63 0.35 -16.61
C THR A 184 12.13 -0.96 -15.98
N GLU A 185 13.25 -0.91 -15.25
CA GLU A 185 13.76 -2.07 -14.53
C GLU A 185 12.81 -2.50 -13.40
N ILE A 186 12.18 -1.54 -12.74
CA ILE A 186 11.19 -1.86 -11.70
C ILE A 186 9.97 -2.54 -12.33
N VAL A 187 9.41 -1.98 -13.41
CA VAL A 187 8.26 -2.54 -14.13
C VAL A 187 8.50 -3.97 -14.59
N PHE A 188 9.64 -4.22 -15.25
CA PHE A 188 9.86 -5.49 -15.95
C PHE A 188 10.66 -6.50 -15.16
N LYS A 189 11.38 -6.11 -14.11
CA LYS A 189 12.27 -7.01 -13.37
C LYS A 189 11.94 -7.14 -11.89
N ILE A 190 11.58 -6.06 -11.19
CA ILE A 190 11.27 -6.11 -9.75
C ILE A 190 9.79 -6.41 -9.51
N GLY A 191 8.89 -5.65 -10.12
CA GLY A 191 7.44 -5.79 -9.96
C GLY A 191 6.93 -7.21 -10.24
N PRO A 192 7.30 -7.86 -11.36
CA PRO A 192 6.90 -9.23 -11.64
C PRO A 192 7.33 -10.26 -10.59
N ARG A 193 8.47 -10.07 -9.94
CA ARG A 193 8.95 -10.95 -8.87
C ARG A 193 8.12 -10.81 -7.60
N ILE A 194 7.78 -9.58 -7.24
CA ILE A 194 6.87 -9.31 -6.11
C ILE A 194 5.48 -9.88 -6.40
N ASN A 195 4.97 -9.67 -7.61
CA ASN A 195 3.67 -10.20 -8.01
C ASN A 195 3.63 -11.73 -8.08
N ALA A 196 4.71 -12.36 -8.52
CA ALA A 196 4.81 -13.82 -8.59
C ALA A 196 4.78 -14.45 -7.19
N SER A 197 5.47 -13.85 -6.22
CA SER A 197 5.45 -14.34 -4.83
C SER A 197 4.07 -14.21 -4.18
N GLY A 198 3.29 -13.20 -4.54
CA GLY A 198 1.89 -13.05 -4.12
C GLY A 198 0.91 -14.05 -4.76
N ARG A 199 1.32 -14.78 -5.79
CA ARG A 199 0.53 -15.84 -6.45
C ARG A 199 0.85 -17.25 -5.94
N LEU A 200 2.00 -17.44 -5.35
CA LEU A 200 2.38 -18.64 -4.62
C LEU A 200 1.87 -18.47 -3.19
N GLU A 201 1.66 -19.53 -2.43
CA GLU A 201 1.09 -19.52 -1.03
C GLU A 201 1.83 -18.59 -0.01
N HIS A 202 2.64 -17.66 -0.48
CA HIS A 202 3.59 -16.86 0.30
C HIS A 202 3.41 -15.34 0.18
N ALA A 203 2.19 -14.85 -0.06
CA ALA A 203 1.96 -13.38 -0.12
C ALA A 203 2.38 -12.68 1.17
N LYS A 204 2.25 -13.34 2.33
CA LYS A 204 2.76 -12.88 3.62
C LYS A 204 4.29 -12.71 3.60
N ALA A 205 5.01 -13.71 3.08
CA ALA A 205 6.48 -13.65 2.97
C ALA A 205 6.97 -12.49 2.09
N SER A 206 6.17 -12.10 1.07
CA SER A 206 6.49 -10.91 0.24
C SER A 206 6.41 -9.62 1.02
N VAL A 207 5.46 -9.50 1.95
CA VAL A 207 5.37 -8.34 2.84
C VAL A 207 6.53 -8.36 3.82
N GLU A 208 6.81 -9.50 4.45
CA GLU A 208 7.90 -9.69 5.39
C GLU A 208 9.27 -9.38 4.76
N LEU A 209 9.47 -9.74 3.49
CA LEU A 209 10.68 -9.37 2.75
C LEU A 209 10.83 -7.85 2.59
N LEU A 210 9.73 -7.13 2.47
CA LEU A 210 9.71 -5.69 2.19
C LEU A 210 9.62 -4.81 3.45
N ILE A 211 9.49 -5.39 4.62
CA ILE A 211 9.56 -4.69 5.91
C ILE A 211 11.02 -4.60 6.36
#